data_03b443ae62c910674c87275b0c23a8e3
#
_entry.id   03b443ae62c910674c87275b0c23a8e3
#
_cell.length_a   1.000
_cell.length_b   1.000
_cell.length_c   1.000
_cell.angle_alpha   90.00
_cell.angle_beta   90.00
_cell.angle_gamma   90.00
#
_symmetry.space_group_name_H-M   'P 1'
#
loop_
_entity.id
_entity.type
_entity.pdbx_description
1 polymer ?
#
loop_
_entity_poly.entity_id
_entity_poly.type
_entity_poly.pdbx_seq_one_letter_code
_entity_poly.pdbx_strand_id
1 'polypeptide(L)'
;IVVLNLGKPNELILGPTRGGVEMTITPEIRDIEFDGKRGKTAGMQVIDGEDATIKVVSLCCSQDVLLKGLPNATLDTNKVIKQGDFGPIDKSKYIDTIDVITQMLDKTYKILTFNYGLHEGAFTYKAAPKAENEHNLEIIPHYTIDDSSRLYQIKDSETCPITVGE
;
A
#
# COMPACT_ATOMS: atom_id res chain seq x y z
N ILE A 1 -10.24 -6.96 2.59
CA ILE A 1 -10.23 -5.73 3.40
C ILE A 1 -8.83 -5.16 3.36
N VAL A 2 -8.71 -3.84 3.23
CA VAL A 2 -7.42 -3.14 3.34
C VAL A 2 -7.44 -2.29 4.61
N VAL A 3 -6.43 -2.44 5.44
CA VAL A 3 -6.24 -1.66 6.67
C VAL A 3 -4.88 -0.99 6.64
N LEU A 4 -4.87 0.28 6.95
CA LEU A 4 -3.66 1.06 7.12
C LEU A 4 -3.34 1.13 8.60
N ASN A 5 -2.08 0.85 8.96
CA ASN A 5 -1.58 0.90 10.34
C ASN A 5 -2.34 -0.01 11.32
N LEU A 6 -2.60 -1.25 10.91
CA LEU A 6 -3.32 -2.25 11.73
C LEU A 6 -2.71 -2.36 13.15
N GLY A 7 -3.57 -2.26 14.16
CA GLY A 7 -3.19 -2.35 15.57
C GLY A 7 -2.48 -1.11 16.14
N LYS A 8 -2.42 0.00 15.38
CA LYS A 8 -1.83 1.27 15.82
C LYS A 8 -2.90 2.32 16.13
N PRO A 9 -2.60 3.36 16.91
CA PRO A 9 -3.57 4.42 17.24
C PRO A 9 -4.14 5.18 16.02
N ASN A 10 -3.43 5.15 14.90
CA ASN A 10 -3.81 5.75 13.62
C ASN A 10 -4.31 4.71 12.61
N GLU A 11 -4.86 3.61 13.10
CA GLU A 11 -5.50 2.58 12.27
C GLU A 11 -6.63 3.18 11.43
N LEU A 12 -6.64 2.84 10.14
CA LEU A 12 -7.64 3.31 9.20
C LEU A 12 -8.06 2.20 8.25
N ILE A 13 -9.32 1.79 8.32
CA ILE A 13 -9.90 0.83 7.38
C ILE A 13 -10.33 1.59 6.12
N LEU A 14 -9.84 1.14 4.94
CA LEU A 14 -10.20 1.78 3.66
C LEU A 14 -11.67 1.58 3.27
N GLY A 15 -12.41 0.76 4.02
CA GLY A 15 -13.82 0.48 3.77
C GLY A 15 -14.06 -0.39 2.53
N PRO A 16 -15.26 -0.33 1.93
CA PRO A 16 -15.57 -1.08 0.73
C PRO A 16 -14.69 -0.67 -0.45
N THR A 17 -14.27 -1.65 -1.23
CA THR A 17 -13.45 -1.45 -2.43
C THR A 17 -14.21 -1.91 -3.67
N ARG A 18 -13.93 -1.29 -4.82
CA ARG A 18 -14.47 -1.72 -6.12
C ARG A 18 -13.38 -2.43 -6.91
N GLY A 19 -13.71 -3.62 -7.44
CA GLY A 19 -12.76 -4.40 -8.25
C GLY A 19 -11.67 -5.13 -7.46
N GLY A 20 -11.72 -5.08 -6.12
CA GLY A 20 -10.73 -5.72 -5.27
C GLY A 20 -9.45 -4.89 -5.05
N VAL A 21 -8.36 -5.57 -4.73
CA VAL A 21 -7.03 -4.99 -4.50
C VAL A 21 -6.05 -5.73 -5.41
N GLU A 22 -5.30 -4.97 -6.20
CA GLU A 22 -4.22 -5.49 -7.01
C GLU A 22 -2.89 -5.20 -6.34
N MET A 23 -2.06 -6.22 -6.22
CA MET A 23 -0.72 -6.10 -5.64
C MET A 23 0.27 -6.69 -6.63
N THR A 24 1.30 -5.93 -6.95
CA THR A 24 2.38 -6.33 -7.85
C THR A 24 3.70 -6.23 -7.10
N ILE A 25 4.51 -7.27 -7.16
CA ILE A 25 5.88 -7.29 -6.63
C ILE A 25 6.79 -7.63 -7.80
N THR A 26 7.76 -6.78 -8.06
CA THR A 26 8.67 -6.92 -9.20
C THR A 26 10.11 -6.96 -8.67
N PRO A 27 10.81 -8.11 -8.78
CA PRO A 27 12.21 -8.18 -8.41
C PRO A 27 13.09 -7.53 -9.48
N GLU A 28 14.07 -6.76 -9.07
CA GLU A 28 15.14 -6.26 -9.92
C GLU A 28 16.27 -7.30 -9.98
N ILE A 29 16.35 -7.99 -11.12
CA ILE A 29 17.30 -9.10 -11.30
C ILE A 29 18.40 -8.68 -12.27
N ARG A 30 19.65 -8.76 -11.80
CA ARG A 30 20.85 -8.53 -12.59
C ARG A 30 21.57 -9.84 -12.87
N ASP A 31 21.99 -10.04 -14.11
CA ASP A 31 22.84 -11.15 -14.52
C ASP A 31 24.31 -10.86 -14.21
N ILE A 32 25.01 -11.83 -13.66
CA ILE A 32 26.48 -11.78 -13.56
C ILE A 32 27.06 -12.13 -14.92
N GLU A 33 27.90 -11.24 -15.44
CA GLU A 33 28.59 -11.44 -16.72
C GLU A 33 29.90 -12.22 -16.51
N PHE A 34 30.15 -13.20 -17.39
CA PHE A 34 31.38 -14.00 -17.40
C PHE A 34 31.70 -14.47 -18.82
N ASP A 35 32.97 -14.80 -19.09
CA ASP A 35 33.42 -15.27 -20.39
C ASP A 35 32.79 -16.61 -20.77
N GLY A 36 32.31 -16.71 -22.02
CA GLY A 36 31.65 -17.91 -22.53
C GLY A 36 30.14 -18.03 -22.20
N LYS A 37 29.53 -16.99 -21.63
CA LYS A 37 28.08 -16.93 -21.38
C LYS A 37 27.28 -17.06 -22.68
N ARG A 38 26.34 -18.00 -22.72
CA ARG A 38 25.44 -18.22 -23.88
C ARG A 38 24.01 -17.71 -23.65
N GLY A 39 23.78 -16.90 -22.60
CA GLY A 39 22.47 -16.41 -22.18
C GLY A 39 22.32 -16.44 -20.68
N LYS A 40 21.06 -16.39 -20.19
CA LYS A 40 20.77 -16.48 -18.74
C LYS A 40 21.24 -17.81 -18.18
N THR A 41 22.08 -17.78 -17.17
CA THR A 41 22.67 -18.97 -16.56
C THR A 41 22.17 -19.13 -15.12
N ALA A 42 21.62 -20.30 -14.79
CA ALA A 42 21.14 -20.59 -13.45
C ALA A 42 22.27 -20.45 -12.40
N GLY A 43 22.01 -19.76 -11.30
CA GLY A 43 22.99 -19.49 -10.25
C GLY A 43 23.92 -18.29 -10.51
N MET A 44 23.80 -17.65 -11.69
CA MET A 44 24.56 -16.44 -12.05
C MET A 44 23.66 -15.21 -12.17
N GLN A 45 22.67 -15.12 -11.27
CA GLN A 45 21.76 -13.99 -11.16
C GLN A 45 21.75 -13.50 -9.73
N VAL A 46 21.62 -12.18 -9.56
CA VAL A 46 21.51 -11.49 -8.26
C VAL A 46 20.24 -10.67 -8.26
N ILE A 47 19.53 -10.70 -7.15
CA ILE A 47 18.41 -9.78 -6.90
C ILE A 47 19.02 -8.56 -6.22
N ASP A 48 18.99 -7.42 -6.89
CA ASP A 48 19.55 -6.16 -6.38
C ASP A 48 18.48 -5.35 -5.58
N GLY A 49 17.20 -5.59 -5.84
CA GLY A 49 16.09 -4.96 -5.14
C GLY A 49 14.73 -5.56 -5.51
N GLU A 50 13.70 -5.10 -4.87
CA GLU A 50 12.31 -5.42 -5.19
C GLU A 50 11.47 -4.15 -5.10
N ASP A 51 10.59 -3.94 -6.07
CA ASP A 51 9.57 -2.91 -6.06
C ASP A 51 8.21 -3.54 -5.83
N ALA A 52 7.34 -2.84 -5.12
CA ALA A 52 5.97 -3.27 -4.94
C ALA A 52 4.99 -2.12 -5.23
N THR A 53 3.81 -2.46 -5.72
CA THR A 53 2.72 -1.51 -5.96
C THR A 53 1.41 -2.12 -5.50
N ILE A 54 0.62 -1.34 -4.77
CA ILE A 54 -0.71 -1.71 -4.31
C ILE A 54 -1.72 -0.75 -4.93
N LYS A 55 -2.66 -1.27 -5.73
CA LYS A 55 -3.73 -0.50 -6.36
C LYS A 55 -5.08 -0.89 -5.76
N VAL A 56 -5.82 0.11 -5.32
CA VAL A 56 -7.13 -0.08 -4.74
C VAL A 56 -8.05 1.08 -5.11
N VAL A 57 -9.29 0.76 -5.46
CA VAL A 57 -10.36 1.75 -5.63
C VAL A 57 -11.23 1.70 -4.38
N SER A 58 -11.18 2.74 -3.56
CA SER A 58 -11.97 2.85 -2.33
C SER A 58 -13.28 3.60 -2.60
N LEU A 59 -14.36 3.10 -2.02
CA LEU A 59 -15.66 3.76 -1.99
C LEU A 59 -15.84 4.60 -0.72
N CYS A 60 -14.91 4.50 0.24
CA CYS A 60 -14.89 5.31 1.44
C CYS A 60 -14.22 6.65 1.16
N CYS A 61 -14.99 7.73 1.16
CA CYS A 61 -14.52 9.10 0.88
C CYS A 61 -14.41 9.94 2.16
N SER A 62 -14.05 9.31 3.31
CA SER A 62 -13.72 10.06 4.52
C SER A 62 -12.48 10.92 4.29
N GLN A 63 -12.39 12.05 4.99
CA GLN A 63 -11.25 12.96 4.83
C GLN A 63 -9.91 12.30 5.16
N ASP A 64 -9.90 11.42 6.15
CA ASP A 64 -8.68 10.70 6.54
C ASP A 64 -8.19 9.76 5.44
N VAL A 65 -9.11 9.08 4.74
CA VAL A 65 -8.78 8.23 3.59
C VAL A 65 -8.34 9.06 2.39
N LEU A 66 -9.05 10.16 2.07
CA LEU A 66 -8.68 11.07 0.98
C LEU A 66 -7.30 11.70 1.20
N LEU A 67 -6.96 12.04 2.45
CA LEU A 67 -5.66 12.59 2.80
C LEU A 67 -4.50 11.63 2.49
N LYS A 68 -4.74 10.30 2.57
CA LYS A 68 -3.72 9.30 2.21
C LYS A 68 -3.41 9.26 0.71
N GLY A 69 -4.35 9.71 -0.13
CA GLY A 69 -4.14 9.91 -1.56
C GLY A 69 -3.49 11.24 -1.93
N LEU A 70 -3.18 12.09 -0.97
CA LEU A 70 -2.66 13.45 -1.17
C LEU A 70 -1.43 13.71 -0.27
N PRO A 71 -0.24 13.18 -0.60
CA PRO A 71 0.94 13.22 0.27
C PRO A 71 1.36 14.65 0.68
N ASN A 72 1.14 15.61 -0.19
CA ASN A 72 1.46 17.03 0.06
C ASN A 72 0.30 17.80 0.72
N ALA A 73 -0.79 17.15 1.09
CA ALA A 73 -1.92 17.84 1.70
C ALA A 73 -1.81 17.88 3.23
N THR A 74 -2.46 18.88 3.80
CA THR A 74 -2.64 19.05 5.24
C THR A 74 -4.13 19.17 5.56
N LEU A 75 -4.52 18.62 6.71
CA LEU A 75 -5.87 18.74 7.24
C LEU A 75 -5.86 19.79 8.35
N ASP A 76 -6.68 20.83 8.22
CA ASP A 76 -6.80 21.84 9.27
C ASP A 76 -7.86 21.44 10.33
N THR A 77 -7.92 22.21 11.41
CA THR A 77 -8.86 21.98 12.52
C THR A 77 -10.34 22.04 12.11
N ASN A 78 -10.65 22.70 10.99
CA ASN A 78 -11.99 22.80 10.42
C ASN A 78 -12.31 21.65 9.45
N LYS A 79 -11.47 20.61 9.42
CA LYS A 79 -11.58 19.47 8.49
C LYS A 79 -11.49 19.88 7.01
N VAL A 80 -10.72 20.90 6.69
CA VAL A 80 -10.44 21.30 5.32
C VAL A 80 -9.10 20.75 4.89
N ILE A 81 -9.08 20.01 3.78
CA ILE A 81 -7.86 19.53 3.14
C ILE A 81 -7.31 20.65 2.27
N LYS A 82 -6.08 21.04 2.50
CA LYS A 82 -5.36 22.09 1.76
C LYS A 82 -4.06 21.55 1.21
N GLN A 83 -3.64 22.08 0.07
CA GLN A 83 -2.30 21.86 -0.44
C GLN A 83 -1.28 22.39 0.55
N GLY A 84 -0.28 21.59 0.88
CA GLY A 84 0.87 21.99 1.69
C GLY A 84 1.99 22.59 0.84
N ASP A 85 3.10 22.94 1.51
CA ASP A 85 4.27 23.47 0.86
C ASP A 85 5.03 22.40 0.06
N PHE A 86 5.72 22.82 -1.00
CA PHE A 86 6.59 21.94 -1.77
C PHE A 86 7.92 21.74 -1.02
N GLY A 87 8.42 20.52 -1.02
CA GLY A 87 9.67 20.19 -0.36
C GLY A 87 9.82 18.68 -0.12
N PRO A 88 10.81 18.28 0.68
CA PRO A 88 10.98 16.89 1.07
C PRO A 88 9.72 16.37 1.78
N ILE A 89 9.33 15.14 1.45
CA ILE A 89 8.20 14.48 2.10
C ILE A 89 8.64 14.00 3.48
N ASP A 90 7.98 14.50 4.52
CA ASP A 90 8.25 14.09 5.90
C ASP A 90 7.88 12.62 6.12
N LYS A 91 8.67 11.91 6.94
CA LYS A 91 8.44 10.48 7.24
C LYS A 91 7.04 10.21 7.83
N SER A 92 6.44 11.18 8.52
CA SER A 92 5.08 11.08 9.07
C SER A 92 3.96 11.01 8.02
N LYS A 93 4.27 11.36 6.77
CA LYS A 93 3.33 11.27 5.64
C LYS A 93 3.22 9.85 5.09
N TYR A 94 4.22 9.02 5.33
CA TYR A 94 4.18 7.63 4.94
C TYR A 94 3.19 6.85 5.81
N ILE A 95 2.59 5.83 5.22
CA ILE A 95 1.76 4.86 5.93
C ILE A 95 2.70 3.80 6.47
N ASP A 96 2.78 3.63 7.79
CA ASP A 96 3.75 2.69 8.38
C ASP A 96 3.54 1.26 7.93
N THR A 97 2.27 0.79 7.91
CA THR A 97 1.92 -0.55 7.43
C THR A 97 0.63 -0.52 6.60
N ILE A 98 0.59 -1.33 5.55
CA ILE A 98 -0.60 -1.56 4.74
C ILE A 98 -0.88 -3.06 4.80
N ASP A 99 -2.01 -3.43 5.39
CA ASP A 99 -2.40 -4.82 5.57
C ASP A 99 -3.57 -5.15 4.64
N VAL A 100 -3.32 -6.04 3.69
CA VAL A 100 -4.35 -6.58 2.80
C VAL A 100 -4.78 -7.94 3.34
N ILE A 101 -6.00 -8.02 3.83
CA ILE A 101 -6.57 -9.18 4.50
C ILE A 101 -7.59 -9.83 3.57
N THR A 102 -7.33 -11.06 3.18
CA THR A 102 -8.19 -11.86 2.30
C THR A 102 -8.65 -13.12 3.01
N GLN A 103 -9.94 -13.35 3.05
CA GLN A 103 -10.50 -14.61 3.54
C GLN A 103 -10.43 -15.67 2.44
N MET A 104 -9.90 -16.82 2.78
CA MET A 104 -9.79 -17.98 1.91
C MET A 104 -11.06 -18.86 1.98
N LEU A 105 -11.21 -19.79 1.04
CA LEU A 105 -12.37 -20.69 0.98
C LEU A 105 -12.51 -21.60 2.21
N ASP A 106 -11.40 -21.95 2.84
CA ASP A 106 -11.32 -22.76 4.06
C ASP A 106 -11.59 -21.94 5.35
N LYS A 107 -12.01 -20.68 5.19
CA LYS A 107 -12.25 -19.70 6.26
C LYS A 107 -11.00 -19.21 7.00
N THR A 108 -9.81 -19.58 6.56
CA THR A 108 -8.57 -18.97 7.03
C THR A 108 -8.36 -17.61 6.37
N TYR A 109 -7.41 -16.84 6.89
CA TYR A 109 -7.10 -15.50 6.38
C TYR A 109 -5.66 -15.47 5.88
N LYS A 110 -5.46 -14.87 4.72
CA LYS A 110 -4.14 -14.50 4.21
C LYS A 110 -3.95 -13.01 4.40
N ILE A 111 -2.88 -12.64 5.09
CA ILE A 111 -2.54 -11.27 5.43
C ILE A 111 -1.24 -10.92 4.72
N LEU A 112 -1.31 -9.92 3.84
CA LEU A 112 -0.15 -9.36 3.17
C LEU A 112 0.11 -7.98 3.78
N THR A 113 1.22 -7.85 4.48
CA THR A 113 1.64 -6.59 5.11
C THR A 113 2.75 -5.97 4.29
N PHE A 114 2.60 -4.71 3.94
CA PHE A 114 3.61 -3.89 3.28
C PHE A 114 4.01 -2.73 4.21
N ASN A 115 5.27 -2.32 4.13
CA ASN A 115 5.81 -1.30 5.00
C ASN A 115 6.05 0.03 4.26
N TYR A 116 5.89 1.13 4.98
CA TYR A 116 6.20 2.51 4.56
C TYR A 116 5.61 2.90 3.20
N GLY A 117 4.27 2.75 3.08
CA GLY A 117 3.57 3.09 1.85
C GLY A 117 3.38 4.59 1.65
N LEU A 118 3.53 5.04 0.42
CA LEU A 118 3.20 6.39 -0.03
C LEU A 118 2.34 6.31 -1.28
N HIS A 119 1.34 7.18 -1.41
CA HIS A 119 0.60 7.31 -2.66
C HIS A 119 1.43 8.14 -3.64
N GLU A 120 1.84 7.53 -4.76
CA GLU A 120 2.64 8.19 -5.81
C GLU A 120 1.88 8.33 -7.13
N GLY A 121 0.74 7.69 -7.25
CA GLY A 121 -0.11 7.77 -8.43
C GLY A 121 -0.89 9.08 -8.55
N ALA A 122 -1.62 9.22 -9.65
CA ALA A 122 -2.54 10.32 -9.81
C ALA A 122 -3.74 10.16 -8.87
N PHE A 123 -4.00 11.18 -8.04
CA PHE A 123 -5.22 11.21 -7.24
C PHE A 123 -6.42 11.45 -8.15
N THR A 124 -7.32 10.48 -8.21
CA THR A 124 -8.57 10.58 -8.98
C THR A 124 -9.75 10.39 -8.05
N TYR A 125 -10.58 11.41 -7.96
CA TYR A 125 -11.86 11.36 -7.25
C TYR A 125 -12.99 11.45 -8.27
N LYS A 126 -13.86 10.45 -8.26
CA LYS A 126 -15.00 10.38 -9.17
C LYS A 126 -16.29 10.48 -8.37
N ALA A 127 -17.04 11.52 -8.64
CA ALA A 127 -18.38 11.71 -8.12
C ALA A 127 -19.39 11.62 -9.27
N ALA A 128 -20.40 10.79 -9.12
CA ALA A 128 -21.46 10.63 -10.13
C ALA A 128 -22.84 10.73 -9.49
N PRO A 129 -23.82 11.36 -10.15
CA PRO A 129 -25.20 11.39 -9.68
C PRO A 129 -25.75 9.95 -9.58
N LYS A 130 -26.33 9.61 -8.42
CA LYS A 130 -26.94 8.30 -8.16
C LYS A 130 -25.98 7.10 -8.25
N ALA A 131 -24.68 7.33 -8.07
CA ALA A 131 -23.67 6.31 -7.96
C ALA A 131 -22.77 6.60 -6.75
N GLU A 132 -22.06 5.57 -6.28
CA GLU A 132 -21.10 5.73 -5.21
C GLU A 132 -19.91 6.58 -5.68
N ASN A 133 -19.42 7.45 -4.80
CA ASN A 133 -18.18 8.15 -5.02
C ASN A 133 -17.02 7.16 -4.90
N GLU A 134 -16.02 7.31 -5.73
CA GLU A 134 -14.84 6.45 -5.71
C GLU A 134 -13.56 7.28 -5.86
N HIS A 135 -12.49 6.80 -5.26
CA HIS A 135 -11.16 7.36 -5.48
C HIS A 135 -10.11 6.25 -5.57
N ASN A 136 -9.09 6.52 -6.36
CA ASN A 136 -8.00 5.58 -6.58
C ASN A 136 -6.88 5.85 -5.60
N LEU A 137 -6.31 4.77 -5.04
CA LEU A 137 -5.07 4.79 -4.30
C LEU A 137 -4.08 3.87 -5.00
N GLU A 138 -2.93 4.41 -5.37
CA GLU A 138 -1.79 3.66 -5.85
C GLU A 138 -0.65 3.87 -4.85
N ILE A 139 -0.46 2.88 -3.97
CA ILE A 139 0.46 2.98 -2.85
C ILE A 139 1.71 2.18 -3.20
N ILE A 140 2.87 2.84 -3.08
CA ILE A 140 4.18 2.25 -3.29
C ILE A 140 4.85 2.08 -1.93
N PRO A 141 5.14 0.83 -1.50
CA PRO A 141 5.93 0.56 -0.31
C PRO A 141 7.39 0.96 -0.50
N HIS A 142 8.05 1.39 0.58
CA HIS A 142 9.42 1.88 0.56
C HIS A 142 10.30 1.17 1.58
N TYR A 143 11.60 1.09 1.28
CA TYR A 143 12.62 0.75 2.27
C TYR A 143 12.97 1.97 3.12
N THR A 144 13.40 1.74 4.36
CA THR A 144 13.96 2.80 5.19
C THR A 144 15.49 2.74 5.20
N ILE A 145 16.13 3.89 5.34
CA ILE A 145 17.61 3.97 5.39
C ILE A 145 18.16 3.28 6.64
N ASP A 146 17.43 3.36 7.75
CA ASP A 146 17.90 2.91 9.08
C ASP A 146 17.59 1.44 9.37
N ASP A 147 16.80 0.79 8.52
CA ASP A 147 16.32 -0.55 8.75
C ASP A 147 16.46 -1.39 7.48
N SER A 148 17.07 -2.56 7.61
CA SER A 148 16.98 -3.63 6.60
C SER A 148 15.58 -4.24 6.56
N SER A 149 14.55 -3.42 6.78
CA SER A 149 13.17 -3.82 6.86
C SER A 149 12.74 -4.46 5.54
N ARG A 150 12.05 -5.54 5.67
CA ARG A 150 11.46 -6.22 4.52
C ARG A 150 10.38 -5.32 3.94
N LEU A 151 10.35 -5.21 2.60
CA LEU A 151 9.33 -4.44 1.89
C LEU A 151 7.93 -4.98 2.18
N TYR A 152 7.81 -6.31 2.26
CA TYR A 152 6.54 -6.98 2.52
C TYR A 152 6.70 -8.25 3.35
N GLN A 153 5.59 -8.72 3.91
CA GLN A 153 5.46 -10.00 4.61
C GLN A 153 4.11 -10.63 4.24
N ILE A 154 4.09 -11.93 4.03
CA ILE A 154 2.87 -12.72 3.80
C ILE A 154 2.75 -13.73 4.93
N LYS A 155 1.60 -13.76 5.60
CA LYS A 155 1.32 -14.74 6.66
C LYS A 155 -0.10 -15.28 6.54
N ASP A 156 -0.31 -16.50 7.02
CA ASP A 156 -1.62 -17.08 7.20
C ASP A 156 -2.09 -16.92 8.65
N SER A 157 -3.40 -16.79 8.87
CA SER A 157 -4.02 -16.66 10.18
C SER A 157 -5.33 -17.43 10.21
N GLU A 158 -5.59 -18.12 11.31
CA GLU A 158 -6.87 -18.82 11.54
C GLU A 158 -8.00 -17.85 11.95
N THR A 159 -7.64 -16.67 12.43
CA THR A 159 -8.58 -15.65 12.90
C THR A 159 -8.44 -14.35 12.13
N CYS A 160 -9.57 -13.64 11.96
CA CYS A 160 -9.54 -12.29 11.39
C CYS A 160 -8.79 -11.35 12.35
N PRO A 161 -7.75 -10.65 11.89
CA PRO A 161 -7.00 -9.73 12.75
C PRO A 161 -7.75 -8.43 13.07
N ILE A 162 -8.89 -8.19 12.39
CA ILE A 162 -9.74 -7.02 12.64
C ILE A 162 -10.88 -7.44 13.54
N THR A 163 -11.01 -6.80 14.69
CA THR A 163 -12.23 -6.86 15.50
C THR A 163 -13.20 -5.84 14.89
N VAL A 164 -14.12 -6.32 14.05
CA VAL A 164 -15.24 -5.48 13.62
C VAL A 164 -16.11 -5.31 14.86
N GLY A 165 -16.10 -4.11 15.44
CA GLY A 165 -17.03 -3.77 16.51
C GLY A 165 -18.47 -3.94 15.97
N GLU A 166 -19.28 -4.69 16.69
CA GLU A 166 -20.72 -4.81 16.47
C GLU A 166 -21.43 -3.47 16.63
#